data_0e01cacf5c0078d066edecb3302c8cca
#
_entry.id   0e01cacf5c0078d066edecb3302c8cca
#
_cell.length_a   1.000
_cell.length_b   1.000
_cell.length_c   1.000
_cell.angle_alpha   90.00
_cell.angle_beta   90.00
_cell.angle_gamma   90.00
#
_symmetry.space_group_name_H-M   'P 1'
#
loop_
_entity.id
_entity.type
_entity.pdbx_description
1 polymer ?
#
loop_
_entity_poly.entity_id
_entity_poly.type
_entity_poly.pdbx_seq_one_letter_code
_entity_poly.pdbx_strand_id
1 'polypeptide(L)'
;MPVFGNWGDTLDCLQTLAGQTSQDFKLFLVDDGSPESPPNAIHAHPFVTYVRKPHGGFAAACNSAADLAAAAGCTHILLLNNDTSFGPGFIEAWLTKAAAFPQAIMGPLIFYFDRPKVIWYSGGSRSIMVPFISFRRNFTVQTAVDILTGCVLLVPVQAWTRFNGFDERYVTYYEDFDFLLRARDAGVPAYLVVEPELEVLHRVSRTALQRGRWNRDYRMIASRLLFIRRRYSGVEKVMCLCASIPHLALVGLTNLPDLPNPRLLWNAIRTGLTGDTSGEPARMSCDT
;
A
#
# COMPACT_ATOMS: atom_id res chain seq x y z
N MET A 1 -7.63 7.83 -1.61
CA MET A 1 -8.05 6.43 -1.89
C MET A 1 -7.73 6.10 -3.34
N PRO A 2 -6.75 5.26 -3.63
CA PRO A 2 -6.49 4.74 -4.97
C PRO A 2 -7.51 3.65 -5.32
N VAL A 3 -7.98 3.60 -6.56
CA VAL A 3 -8.93 2.61 -7.05
C VAL A 3 -8.49 2.10 -8.41
N PHE A 4 -8.63 0.78 -8.63
CA PHE A 4 -8.54 0.16 -9.95
C PHE A 4 -9.53 -1.01 -10.04
N GLY A 5 -10.69 -0.76 -10.63
CA GLY A 5 -11.81 -1.72 -10.62
C GLY A 5 -12.38 -1.95 -9.23
N ASN A 6 -13.06 -3.08 -9.02
CA ASN A 6 -13.68 -3.45 -7.73
C ASN A 6 -14.59 -2.37 -7.14
N TRP A 7 -15.46 -1.82 -7.96
CA TRP A 7 -16.38 -0.77 -7.55
C TRP A 7 -17.32 -1.17 -6.42
N GLY A 8 -17.65 -2.47 -6.30
CA GLY A 8 -18.44 -3.00 -5.18
C GLY A 8 -17.74 -2.79 -3.83
N ASP A 9 -16.47 -3.17 -3.72
CA ASP A 9 -15.69 -2.95 -2.50
C ASP A 9 -15.52 -1.45 -2.22
N THR A 10 -15.38 -0.62 -3.27
CA THR A 10 -15.31 0.84 -3.14
C THR A 10 -16.61 1.41 -2.55
N LEU A 11 -17.77 0.97 -3.04
CA LEU A 11 -19.07 1.41 -2.51
C LEU A 11 -19.27 1.00 -1.04
N ASP A 12 -18.88 -0.21 -0.67
CA ASP A 12 -18.92 -0.67 0.72
C ASP A 12 -18.03 0.18 1.62
N CYS A 13 -16.82 0.52 1.17
CA CYS A 13 -15.91 1.41 1.91
C CYS A 13 -16.47 2.84 2.03
N LEU A 14 -17.10 3.37 0.99
CA LEU A 14 -17.77 4.68 1.03
C LEU A 14 -18.94 4.69 2.00
N GLN A 15 -19.68 3.60 2.15
CA GLN A 15 -20.74 3.48 3.15
C GLN A 15 -20.18 3.56 4.58
N THR A 16 -19.02 2.92 4.85
CA THR A 16 -18.36 3.06 6.18
C THR A 16 -17.88 4.48 6.43
N LEU A 17 -17.41 5.20 5.40
CA LEU A 17 -17.03 6.61 5.50
C LEU A 17 -18.25 7.52 5.71
N ALA A 18 -19.35 7.27 5.02
CA ALA A 18 -20.59 8.03 5.20
C ALA A 18 -21.18 7.88 6.62
N GLY A 19 -20.97 6.71 7.24
CA GLY A 19 -21.42 6.41 8.61
C GLY A 19 -20.48 6.88 9.73
N GLN A 20 -19.45 7.68 9.44
CA GLN A 20 -18.51 8.15 10.47
C GLN A 20 -19.14 9.22 11.37
N THR A 21 -18.80 9.18 12.68
CA THR A 21 -19.20 10.19 13.67
C THR A 21 -18.65 11.57 13.35
N SER A 22 -17.41 11.64 12.87
CA SER A 22 -16.80 12.87 12.37
C SER A 22 -16.78 12.90 10.84
N GLN A 23 -17.20 14.02 10.27
CA GLN A 23 -17.17 14.31 8.82
C GLN A 23 -16.05 15.33 8.48
N ASP A 24 -15.10 15.55 9.41
CA ASP A 24 -13.97 16.46 9.18
C ASP A 24 -12.87 15.79 8.34
N PHE A 25 -13.24 15.42 7.12
CA PHE A 25 -12.33 14.87 6.10
C PHE A 25 -12.80 15.21 4.68
N LYS A 26 -11.87 15.11 3.75
CA LYS A 26 -12.12 15.14 2.29
C LYS A 26 -11.61 13.84 1.69
N LEU A 27 -12.38 13.21 0.83
CA LEU A 27 -11.96 12.00 0.13
C LEU A 27 -11.59 12.32 -1.32
N PHE A 28 -10.32 12.11 -1.66
CA PHE A 28 -9.82 12.12 -3.04
C PHE A 28 -9.77 10.67 -3.53
N LEU A 29 -10.75 10.30 -4.35
CA LEU A 29 -10.84 8.97 -4.96
C LEU A 29 -10.20 9.04 -6.34
N VAL A 30 -9.01 8.44 -6.45
CA VAL A 30 -8.21 8.45 -7.70
C VAL A 30 -8.36 7.10 -8.40
N ASP A 31 -9.11 7.11 -9.49
CA ASP A 31 -9.26 5.98 -10.41
C ASP A 31 -8.03 5.88 -11.31
N ASP A 32 -7.23 4.86 -11.11
CA ASP A 32 -6.00 4.60 -11.83
C ASP A 32 -6.25 3.89 -13.19
N GLY A 33 -7.23 4.37 -13.95
CA GLY A 33 -7.56 3.84 -15.26
C GLY A 33 -8.31 2.52 -15.21
N SER A 34 -9.31 2.41 -14.34
CA SER A 34 -10.17 1.23 -14.27
C SER A 34 -10.77 0.86 -15.63
N PRO A 35 -10.88 -0.44 -15.98
CA PRO A 35 -11.49 -0.85 -17.23
C PRO A 35 -12.98 -0.49 -17.31
N GLU A 36 -13.66 -0.55 -16.17
CA GLU A 36 -15.08 -0.22 -16.05
C GLU A 36 -15.28 1.21 -15.56
N SER A 37 -16.31 1.87 -16.03
CA SER A 37 -16.71 3.18 -15.53
C SER A 37 -17.20 3.10 -14.08
N PRO A 38 -16.98 4.14 -13.26
CA PRO A 38 -17.47 4.17 -11.90
C PRO A 38 -19.03 4.17 -11.91
N PRO A 39 -19.67 3.46 -10.97
CA PRO A 39 -21.10 3.59 -10.75
C PRO A 39 -21.48 5.04 -10.36
N ASN A 40 -22.67 5.49 -10.78
CA ASN A 40 -23.17 6.83 -10.44
C ASN A 40 -23.18 7.10 -8.92
N ALA A 41 -23.38 6.07 -8.12
CA ALA A 41 -23.36 6.14 -6.65
C ALA A 41 -22.04 6.68 -6.08
N ILE A 42 -20.90 6.54 -6.78
CA ILE A 42 -19.60 7.13 -6.37
C ILE A 42 -19.73 8.66 -6.26
N HIS A 43 -20.42 9.29 -7.21
CA HIS A 43 -20.61 10.75 -7.27
C HIS A 43 -21.70 11.27 -6.33
N ALA A 44 -22.47 10.39 -5.70
CA ALA A 44 -23.56 10.78 -4.80
C ALA A 44 -23.08 11.25 -3.41
N HIS A 45 -21.84 10.94 -3.03
CA HIS A 45 -21.28 11.30 -1.74
C HIS A 45 -20.64 12.70 -1.77
N PRO A 46 -21.13 13.68 -0.98
CA PRO A 46 -20.65 15.07 -1.04
C PRO A 46 -19.20 15.25 -0.60
N PHE A 47 -18.66 14.30 0.15
CA PHE A 47 -17.25 14.31 0.60
C PHE A 47 -16.29 13.72 -0.44
N VAL A 48 -16.78 13.17 -1.58
CA VAL A 48 -15.95 12.52 -2.60
C VAL A 48 -15.57 13.50 -3.71
N THR A 49 -14.28 13.67 -3.93
CA THR A 49 -13.71 14.25 -5.15
C THR A 49 -13.14 13.11 -5.99
N TYR A 50 -13.83 12.77 -7.08
CA TYR A 50 -13.41 11.74 -8.02
C TYR A 50 -12.49 12.30 -9.10
N VAL A 51 -11.36 11.63 -9.33
CA VAL A 51 -10.40 11.96 -10.39
C VAL A 51 -9.98 10.68 -11.09
N ARG A 52 -10.03 10.66 -12.41
CA ARG A 52 -9.53 9.55 -13.23
C ARG A 52 -8.21 9.95 -13.90
N LYS A 53 -7.24 9.02 -13.89
CA LYS A 53 -5.95 9.17 -14.57
C LYS A 53 -5.61 7.95 -15.41
N PRO A 54 -4.68 8.05 -16.37
CA PRO A 54 -4.10 6.87 -17.01
C PRO A 54 -3.47 5.93 -15.99
N HIS A 55 -3.55 4.62 -16.22
CA HIS A 55 -3.00 3.62 -15.31
C HIS A 55 -1.50 3.82 -15.09
N GLY A 56 -1.12 4.08 -13.84
CA GLY A 56 0.27 4.28 -13.40
C GLY A 56 0.69 3.37 -12.26
N GLY A 57 -0.26 2.65 -11.66
CA GLY A 57 -0.07 1.78 -10.50
C GLY A 57 -0.40 2.46 -9.17
N PHE A 58 -0.34 1.67 -8.11
CA PHE A 58 -0.76 2.07 -6.76
C PHE A 58 0.01 3.31 -6.26
N ALA A 59 1.34 3.31 -6.40
CA ALA A 59 2.18 4.43 -5.97
C ALA A 59 1.77 5.74 -6.65
N ALA A 60 1.59 5.73 -7.99
CA ALA A 60 1.20 6.91 -8.75
C ALA A 60 -0.21 7.41 -8.40
N ALA A 61 -1.14 6.49 -8.12
CA ALA A 61 -2.49 6.86 -7.70
C ALA A 61 -2.49 7.48 -6.28
N CYS A 62 -1.70 6.93 -5.35
CA CYS A 62 -1.51 7.51 -4.02
C CYS A 62 -0.87 8.90 -4.08
N ASN A 63 0.17 9.09 -4.90
CA ASN A 63 0.81 10.39 -5.08
C ASN A 63 -0.18 11.42 -5.61
N SER A 64 -0.94 11.08 -6.66
CA SER A 64 -1.96 11.97 -7.21
C SER A 64 -3.03 12.36 -6.18
N ALA A 65 -3.49 11.40 -5.35
CA ALA A 65 -4.44 11.70 -4.28
C ALA A 65 -3.85 12.61 -3.20
N ALA A 66 -2.58 12.40 -2.85
CA ALA A 66 -1.87 13.19 -1.86
C ALA A 66 -1.61 14.62 -2.34
N ASP A 67 -1.29 14.82 -3.62
CA ASP A 67 -1.13 16.16 -4.22
C ASP A 67 -2.44 16.94 -4.16
N LEU A 68 -3.57 16.30 -4.45
CA LEU A 68 -4.89 16.90 -4.30
C LEU A 68 -5.21 17.27 -2.85
N ALA A 69 -4.85 16.40 -1.90
CA ALA A 69 -5.04 16.68 -0.48
C ALA A 69 -4.17 17.87 -0.01
N ALA A 70 -2.93 17.93 -0.43
CA ALA A 70 -2.02 19.04 -0.13
C ALA A 70 -2.54 20.36 -0.74
N ALA A 71 -2.97 20.35 -1.99
CA ALA A 71 -3.56 21.52 -2.66
C ALA A 71 -4.86 21.99 -2.01
N ALA A 72 -5.64 21.07 -1.40
CA ALA A 72 -6.85 21.38 -0.65
C ALA A 72 -6.58 21.89 0.79
N GLY A 73 -5.31 22.05 1.20
CA GLY A 73 -4.91 22.56 2.51
C GLY A 73 -5.04 21.54 3.64
N CYS A 74 -5.09 20.25 3.34
CA CYS A 74 -5.11 19.21 4.37
C CYS A 74 -3.78 19.20 5.13
N THR A 75 -3.82 18.93 6.44
CA THR A 75 -2.61 18.82 7.28
C THR A 75 -2.04 17.40 7.26
N HIS A 76 -2.90 16.40 7.11
CA HIS A 76 -2.55 14.99 7.08
C HIS A 76 -3.22 14.30 5.89
N ILE A 77 -2.61 13.23 5.43
CA ILE A 77 -3.11 12.31 4.42
C ILE A 77 -3.38 10.98 5.10
N LEU A 78 -4.59 10.48 5.01
CA LEU A 78 -4.92 9.11 5.37
C LEU A 78 -5.01 8.29 4.06
N LEU A 79 -3.93 7.54 3.74
CA LEU A 79 -4.03 6.54 2.69
C LEU A 79 -5.02 5.47 3.15
N LEU A 80 -5.92 5.08 2.26
CA LEU A 80 -6.97 4.13 2.57
C LEU A 80 -7.28 3.31 1.30
N ASN A 81 -7.13 2.00 1.39
CA ASN A 81 -7.53 1.10 0.32
C ASN A 81 -9.06 1.03 0.22
N ASN A 82 -9.55 0.87 -0.99
CA ASN A 82 -10.98 0.81 -1.29
C ASN A 82 -11.68 -0.49 -0.85
N ASP A 83 -10.92 -1.49 -0.42
CA ASP A 83 -11.40 -2.80 0.04
C ASP A 83 -11.29 -2.98 1.57
N THR A 84 -11.38 -1.86 2.29
CA THR A 84 -11.35 -1.81 3.75
C THR A 84 -12.69 -1.44 4.35
N SER A 85 -12.94 -1.87 5.60
CA SER A 85 -14.06 -1.43 6.43
C SER A 85 -13.64 -1.26 7.88
N PHE A 86 -14.29 -0.36 8.60
CA PHE A 86 -13.92 0.07 9.94
C PHE A 86 -15.15 0.63 10.68
N GLY A 87 -15.03 0.79 12.00
CA GLY A 87 -16.10 1.28 12.85
C GLY A 87 -16.43 2.79 12.66
N PRO A 88 -17.53 3.27 13.25
CA PRO A 88 -18.00 4.65 13.06
C PRO A 88 -17.12 5.72 13.74
N GLY A 89 -16.29 5.36 14.73
CA GLY A 89 -15.35 6.27 15.41
C GLY A 89 -13.99 6.41 14.74
N PHE A 90 -13.78 5.76 13.59
CA PHE A 90 -12.46 5.64 12.95
C PHE A 90 -11.84 6.99 12.56
N ILE A 91 -12.60 7.88 11.92
CA ILE A 91 -12.09 9.20 11.53
C ILE A 91 -11.80 10.07 12.74
N GLU A 92 -12.69 10.08 13.76
CA GLU A 92 -12.49 10.85 14.99
C GLU A 92 -11.23 10.40 15.75
N ALA A 93 -11.01 9.09 15.84
CA ALA A 93 -9.79 8.53 16.44
C ALA A 93 -8.52 8.96 15.69
N TRP A 94 -8.54 8.94 14.34
CA TRP A 94 -7.40 9.43 13.55
C TRP A 94 -7.15 10.93 13.72
N LEU A 95 -8.19 11.76 13.79
CA LEU A 95 -8.06 13.19 14.06
C LEU A 95 -7.42 13.44 15.44
N THR A 96 -7.82 12.68 16.44
CA THR A 96 -7.23 12.72 17.80
C THR A 96 -5.75 12.34 17.76
N LYS A 97 -5.38 11.28 17.02
CA LYS A 97 -3.97 10.88 16.87
C LYS A 97 -3.14 11.92 16.11
N ALA A 98 -3.69 12.47 15.03
CA ALA A 98 -3.04 13.53 14.26
C ALA A 98 -2.73 14.76 15.13
N ALA A 99 -3.66 15.16 15.99
CA ALA A 99 -3.46 16.27 16.92
C ALA A 99 -2.41 15.96 17.98
N ALA A 100 -2.41 14.74 18.54
CA ALA A 100 -1.47 14.33 19.58
C ALA A 100 -0.04 14.10 19.06
N PHE A 101 0.11 13.65 17.80
CA PHE A 101 1.38 13.31 17.18
C PHE A 101 1.51 13.91 15.76
N PRO A 102 1.54 15.25 15.63
CA PRO A 102 1.38 15.93 14.32
C PRO A 102 2.52 15.68 13.33
N GLN A 103 3.64 15.11 13.78
CA GLN A 103 4.79 14.79 12.91
C GLN A 103 5.01 13.29 12.68
N ALA A 104 4.18 12.43 13.31
CA ALA A 104 4.37 10.99 13.23
C ALA A 104 3.62 10.38 12.05
N ILE A 105 4.21 9.33 11.45
CA ILE A 105 3.52 8.44 10.52
C ILE A 105 2.88 7.33 11.36
N MET A 106 1.61 7.02 11.11
CA MET A 106 0.89 6.04 11.93
C MET A 106 0.07 5.09 11.08
N GLY A 107 -0.06 3.85 11.54
CA GLY A 107 -0.92 2.84 10.92
C GLY A 107 -1.57 1.96 11.97
N PRO A 108 -2.75 1.37 11.68
CA PRO A 108 -3.50 0.55 12.62
C PRO A 108 -3.11 -0.92 12.56
N LEU A 109 -3.67 -1.71 13.49
CA LEU A 109 -3.83 -3.15 13.27
C LEU A 109 -4.86 -3.39 12.17
N ILE A 110 -4.52 -4.29 11.24
CA ILE A 110 -5.42 -4.67 10.16
C ILE A 110 -5.69 -6.17 10.24
N PHE A 111 -6.96 -6.53 10.16
CA PHE A 111 -7.44 -7.90 10.25
C PHE A 111 -7.97 -8.39 8.90
N TYR A 112 -8.06 -9.70 8.72
CA TYR A 112 -8.76 -10.24 7.57
C TYR A 112 -10.27 -10.01 7.69
N PHE A 113 -10.92 -9.57 6.63
CA PHE A 113 -12.37 -9.33 6.60
C PHE A 113 -13.18 -10.61 6.87
N ASP A 114 -12.78 -11.72 6.27
CA ASP A 114 -13.42 -13.04 6.43
C ASP A 114 -13.04 -13.74 7.72
N ARG A 115 -12.02 -13.25 8.42
CA ARG A 115 -11.52 -13.77 9.71
C ARG A 115 -11.15 -12.62 10.64
N PRO A 116 -12.10 -11.86 11.19
CA PRO A 116 -11.89 -10.59 11.88
C PRO A 116 -11.11 -10.70 13.21
N LYS A 117 -10.80 -11.92 13.65
CA LYS A 117 -9.92 -12.19 14.83
C LYS A 117 -8.48 -12.52 14.41
N VAL A 118 -8.20 -12.62 13.11
CA VAL A 118 -6.88 -12.96 12.58
C VAL A 118 -6.23 -11.70 12.03
N ILE A 119 -5.10 -11.32 12.60
CA ILE A 119 -4.33 -10.16 12.14
C ILE A 119 -3.77 -10.46 10.75
N TRP A 120 -4.05 -9.55 9.81
CA TRP A 120 -3.43 -9.54 8.50
C TRP A 120 -2.11 -8.77 8.52
N TYR A 121 -2.09 -7.59 9.19
CA TYR A 121 -0.90 -6.75 9.24
C TYR A 121 -0.77 -6.03 10.60
N SER A 122 0.45 -5.97 11.11
CA SER A 122 0.74 -5.44 12.46
C SER A 122 2.04 -4.63 12.53
N GLY A 123 2.43 -4.00 11.43
CA GLY A 123 3.71 -3.32 11.37
C GLY A 123 4.91 -4.29 11.40
N GLY A 124 6.10 -3.75 11.25
CA GLY A 124 7.30 -4.55 11.24
C GLY A 124 8.57 -3.76 11.57
N SER A 125 9.63 -4.49 11.82
CA SER A 125 10.97 -3.94 12.00
C SER A 125 11.87 -4.34 10.84
N ARG A 126 12.78 -3.45 10.44
CA ARG A 126 13.82 -3.75 9.47
C ARG A 126 14.69 -4.89 9.99
N SER A 127 14.84 -5.93 9.20
CA SER A 127 15.78 -7.02 9.47
C SER A 127 16.91 -7.00 8.48
N ILE A 128 18.15 -7.17 8.97
CA ILE A 128 19.35 -7.29 8.15
C ILE A 128 19.39 -8.67 7.46
N MET A 129 18.91 -9.71 8.15
CA MET A 129 19.05 -11.09 7.67
C MET A 129 17.93 -11.52 6.71
N VAL A 130 16.77 -10.90 6.82
CA VAL A 130 15.63 -11.20 5.95
C VAL A 130 15.05 -9.85 5.54
N PRO A 131 14.96 -9.50 4.24
CA PRO A 131 14.26 -8.28 3.81
C PRO A 131 12.76 -8.44 4.02
N PHE A 132 12.36 -9.11 5.08
CA PHE A 132 11.03 -9.40 5.53
C PHE A 132 10.79 -8.84 6.92
N ILE A 133 9.60 -8.38 7.04
CA ILE A 133 8.96 -7.88 8.20
C ILE A 133 8.90 -8.99 9.26
N SER A 134 9.54 -8.76 10.37
CA SER A 134 9.23 -9.49 11.58
C SER A 134 7.91 -8.94 12.11
N PHE A 135 6.80 -9.61 11.83
CA PHE A 135 5.51 -9.24 12.43
C PHE A 135 5.60 -9.36 13.95
N ARG A 136 5.31 -8.27 14.64
CA ARG A 136 5.25 -8.30 16.09
C ARG A 136 3.97 -9.02 16.54
N ARG A 137 4.08 -9.80 17.60
CA ARG A 137 2.94 -10.51 18.21
C ARG A 137 2.49 -9.89 19.53
N ASN A 138 3.32 -9.03 20.13
CA ASN A 138 3.01 -8.33 21.37
C ASN A 138 2.88 -6.84 21.07
N PHE A 139 1.70 -6.30 21.30
CA PHE A 139 1.36 -4.90 21.00
C PHE A 139 1.08 -4.16 22.29
N THR A 140 1.61 -2.94 22.39
CA THR A 140 1.14 -1.91 23.32
C THR A 140 0.24 -0.95 22.53
N VAL A 141 -0.48 -0.09 23.21
CA VAL A 141 -1.38 0.91 22.62
C VAL A 141 -0.70 1.69 21.48
N GLN A 142 0.60 1.95 21.62
CA GLN A 142 1.41 2.58 20.59
C GLN A 142 2.80 1.95 20.56
N THR A 143 3.19 1.40 19.42
CA THR A 143 4.45 0.68 19.26
C THR A 143 5.27 1.31 18.15
N ALA A 144 6.52 1.71 18.44
CA ALA A 144 7.45 2.18 17.41
C ALA A 144 7.77 1.04 16.43
N VAL A 145 7.71 1.34 15.15
CA VAL A 145 7.95 0.39 14.06
C VAL A 145 8.80 1.05 12.96
N ASP A 146 9.44 0.22 12.15
CA ASP A 146 10.17 0.71 10.97
C ASP A 146 9.29 0.74 9.72
N ILE A 147 8.28 -0.12 9.68
CA ILE A 147 7.50 -0.40 8.49
C ILE A 147 6.01 -0.52 8.85
N LEU A 148 5.19 0.15 8.05
CA LEU A 148 3.73 0.08 8.03
C LEU A 148 3.28 -0.20 6.60
N THR A 149 2.00 -0.46 6.39
CA THR A 149 1.46 -0.70 5.04
C THR A 149 0.69 0.51 4.52
N GLY A 150 0.82 0.77 3.22
CA GLY A 150 0.03 1.77 2.51
C GLY A 150 -1.48 1.44 2.43
N CYS A 151 -1.91 0.26 2.90
CA CYS A 151 -3.33 -0.10 2.96
C CYS A 151 -4.14 0.88 3.82
N VAL A 152 -3.61 1.21 5.02
CA VAL A 152 -4.10 2.30 5.88
C VAL A 152 -2.90 2.96 6.53
N LEU A 153 -2.63 4.22 6.16
CA LEU A 153 -1.45 4.93 6.63
C LEU A 153 -1.75 6.42 6.79
N LEU A 154 -1.67 6.92 8.02
CA LEU A 154 -1.75 8.35 8.31
C LEU A 154 -0.36 8.97 8.17
N VAL A 155 -0.25 10.01 7.34
CA VAL A 155 1.03 10.69 7.05
C VAL A 155 0.81 12.21 7.12
N PRO A 156 1.64 12.96 7.84
CA PRO A 156 1.66 14.42 7.74
C PRO A 156 1.97 14.87 6.31
N VAL A 157 1.22 15.82 5.75
CA VAL A 157 1.46 16.36 4.40
C VAL A 157 2.91 16.85 4.26
N GLN A 158 3.46 17.48 5.30
CA GLN A 158 4.85 17.93 5.30
C GLN A 158 5.86 16.78 5.13
N ALA A 159 5.62 15.63 5.77
CA ALA A 159 6.47 14.46 5.60
C ALA A 159 6.31 13.87 4.19
N TRP A 160 5.06 13.77 3.69
CA TRP A 160 4.80 13.31 2.33
C TRP A 160 5.55 14.13 1.28
N THR A 161 5.40 15.45 1.35
CA THR A 161 6.05 16.38 0.41
C THR A 161 7.58 16.35 0.54
N ARG A 162 8.11 16.34 1.78
CA ARG A 162 9.56 16.30 2.04
C ARG A 162 10.24 15.10 1.41
N PHE A 163 9.56 13.96 1.37
CA PHE A 163 10.11 12.71 0.82
C PHE A 163 9.59 12.38 -0.58
N ASN A 164 8.90 13.32 -1.26
CA ASN A 164 8.32 13.14 -2.60
C ASN A 164 7.40 11.92 -2.70
N GLY A 165 6.60 11.65 -1.66
CA GLY A 165 5.63 10.57 -1.64
C GLY A 165 6.24 9.18 -1.89
N PHE A 166 5.47 8.33 -2.54
CA PHE A 166 5.91 7.01 -2.97
C PHE A 166 6.75 7.10 -4.25
N ASP A 167 7.79 6.28 -4.33
CA ASP A 167 8.59 6.14 -5.55
C ASP A 167 7.82 5.31 -6.59
N GLU A 168 7.40 5.95 -7.68
CA GLU A 168 6.56 5.34 -8.72
C GLU A 168 7.23 4.24 -9.54
N ARG A 169 8.54 4.03 -9.35
CA ARG A 169 9.24 2.86 -9.89
C ARG A 169 8.77 1.56 -9.24
N TYR A 170 8.25 1.64 -8.00
CA TYR A 170 7.46 0.58 -7.40
C TYR A 170 6.02 0.70 -7.90
N VAL A 171 5.67 0.05 -8.97
CA VAL A 171 4.29 0.11 -9.49
C VAL A 171 3.28 -0.38 -8.45
N THR A 172 3.64 -1.42 -7.72
CA THR A 172 2.90 -1.99 -6.58
C THR A 172 3.87 -2.83 -5.73
N TYR A 173 3.71 -2.79 -4.39
CA TYR A 173 4.53 -3.43 -3.36
C TYR A 173 5.88 -2.75 -3.13
N TYR A 174 6.27 -2.63 -1.86
CA TYR A 174 7.51 -2.03 -1.37
C TYR A 174 7.60 -0.50 -1.49
N GLU A 175 6.68 0.20 -2.15
CA GLU A 175 6.62 1.67 -2.19
C GLU A 175 6.44 2.26 -0.79
N ASP A 176 5.58 1.64 0.02
CA ASP A 176 5.31 2.00 1.41
C ASP A 176 6.54 1.74 2.31
N PHE A 177 7.19 0.61 2.13
CA PHE A 177 8.41 0.28 2.88
C PHE A 177 9.57 1.22 2.54
N ASP A 178 9.76 1.55 1.28
CA ASP A 178 10.78 2.50 0.84
C ASP A 178 10.52 3.90 1.43
N PHE A 179 9.27 4.35 1.36
CA PHE A 179 8.85 5.65 1.92
C PHE A 179 9.11 5.72 3.43
N LEU A 180 8.68 4.73 4.18
CA LEU A 180 8.84 4.67 5.62
C LEU A 180 10.30 4.62 6.05
N LEU A 181 11.14 3.87 5.34
CA LEU A 181 12.57 3.84 5.63
C LEU A 181 13.26 5.17 5.31
N ARG A 182 12.84 5.90 4.23
CA ARG A 182 13.33 7.26 3.96
C ARG A 182 12.94 8.22 5.07
N ALA A 183 11.71 8.15 5.54
CA ALA A 183 11.21 8.98 6.63
C ALA A 183 11.93 8.67 7.95
N ARG A 184 12.10 7.40 8.30
CA ARG A 184 12.84 6.96 9.49
C ARG A 184 14.29 7.40 9.47
N ASP A 185 14.99 7.21 8.35
CA ASP A 185 16.40 7.60 8.20
C ASP A 185 16.62 9.12 8.36
N ALA A 186 15.52 9.90 8.18
CA ALA A 186 15.47 11.35 8.44
C ALA A 186 14.88 11.72 9.81
N GLY A 187 14.68 10.76 10.71
CA GLY A 187 14.23 10.98 12.08
C GLY A 187 12.72 11.16 12.25
N VAL A 188 11.90 10.86 11.23
CA VAL A 188 10.44 10.89 11.38
C VAL A 188 9.96 9.62 12.07
N PRO A 189 9.25 9.71 13.22
CA PRO A 189 8.79 8.54 13.95
C PRO A 189 7.62 7.86 13.21
N ALA A 190 7.59 6.52 13.28
CA ALA A 190 6.47 5.72 12.80
C ALA A 190 5.93 4.83 13.92
N TYR A 191 4.60 4.77 14.06
CA TYR A 191 3.94 4.02 15.12
C TYR A 191 2.83 3.12 14.56
N LEU A 192 2.83 1.88 15.02
CA LEU A 192 1.64 1.05 15.02
C LEU A 192 0.74 1.48 16.17
N VAL A 193 -0.51 1.83 15.88
CA VAL A 193 -1.51 2.21 16.87
C VAL A 193 -2.50 1.08 17.05
N VAL A 194 -2.73 0.69 18.32
CA VAL A 194 -3.59 -0.43 18.69
C VAL A 194 -4.74 0.08 19.55
N GLU A 195 -5.84 0.48 18.91
CA GLU A 195 -7.05 0.97 19.55
C GLU A 195 -8.27 0.36 18.86
N PRO A 196 -9.32 -0.01 19.61
CA PRO A 196 -10.52 -0.64 19.02
C PRO A 196 -11.18 0.18 17.92
N GLU A 197 -11.19 1.52 18.06
CA GLU A 197 -11.77 2.45 17.09
C GLU A 197 -10.98 2.50 15.77
N LEU A 198 -9.70 2.13 15.82
CA LEU A 198 -8.79 2.12 14.66
C LEU A 198 -8.63 0.73 14.02
N GLU A 199 -9.33 -0.30 14.50
CA GLU A 199 -9.31 -1.61 13.86
C GLU A 199 -9.89 -1.56 12.46
N VAL A 200 -9.19 -2.20 11.52
CA VAL A 200 -9.57 -2.24 10.11
C VAL A 200 -9.73 -3.68 9.65
N LEU A 201 -10.79 -3.95 8.92
CA LEU A 201 -11.00 -5.21 8.21
C LEU A 201 -10.64 -5.01 6.74
N HIS A 202 -9.80 -5.88 6.18
CA HIS A 202 -9.31 -5.80 4.80
C HIS A 202 -9.71 -7.04 3.99
N ARG A 203 -10.31 -6.84 2.83
CA ARG A 203 -10.73 -7.91 1.90
C ARG A 203 -9.59 -8.38 1.01
N VAL A 204 -8.48 -8.71 1.61
CA VAL A 204 -7.18 -9.01 1.00
C VAL A 204 -7.26 -9.65 -0.39
N SER A 205 -6.54 -9.07 -1.33
CA SER A 205 -6.16 -9.68 -2.61
C SER A 205 -7.29 -9.88 -3.64
N ARG A 206 -8.49 -9.32 -3.50
CA ARG A 206 -9.52 -9.47 -4.55
C ARG A 206 -9.04 -8.90 -5.89
N THR A 207 -8.51 -7.69 -5.90
CA THR A 207 -7.94 -7.05 -7.11
C THR A 207 -6.71 -7.78 -7.63
N ALA A 208 -5.82 -8.24 -6.73
CA ALA A 208 -4.62 -8.96 -7.11
C ALA A 208 -4.91 -10.36 -7.69
N LEU A 209 -5.95 -11.04 -7.17
CA LEU A 209 -6.38 -12.36 -7.68
C LEU A 209 -7.09 -12.25 -9.02
N GLN A 210 -7.87 -11.18 -9.25
CA GLN A 210 -8.53 -10.92 -10.53
C GLN A 210 -7.52 -10.68 -11.65
N ARG A 211 -6.36 -10.08 -11.36
CA ARG A 211 -5.26 -9.85 -12.32
C ARG A 211 -4.40 -11.09 -12.55
N GLY A 212 -4.68 -12.19 -11.90
CA GLY A 212 -3.93 -13.44 -11.97
C GLY A 212 -2.72 -13.50 -11.02
N ARG A 213 -2.50 -14.69 -10.45
CA ARG A 213 -1.42 -14.98 -9.49
C ARG A 213 -0.05 -14.56 -10.03
N TRP A 214 0.22 -14.82 -11.28
CA TRP A 214 1.50 -14.53 -11.93
C TRP A 214 1.84 -13.04 -11.98
N ASN A 215 0.87 -12.17 -12.28
CA ASN A 215 1.09 -10.73 -12.32
C ASN A 215 1.46 -10.18 -10.93
N ARG A 216 0.80 -10.69 -9.88
CA ARG A 216 1.13 -10.36 -8.48
C ARG A 216 2.56 -10.78 -8.13
N ASP A 217 2.92 -12.02 -8.45
CA ASP A 217 4.23 -12.58 -8.08
C ASP A 217 5.36 -11.90 -8.85
N TYR A 218 5.15 -11.59 -10.15
CA TYR A 218 6.06 -10.78 -10.95
C TYR A 218 6.37 -9.43 -10.28
N ARG A 219 5.32 -8.67 -9.94
CA ARG A 219 5.47 -7.34 -9.33
C ARG A 219 6.14 -7.42 -7.96
N MET A 220 5.78 -8.40 -7.17
CA MET A 220 6.40 -8.62 -5.86
C MET A 220 7.89 -8.93 -5.96
N ILE A 221 8.30 -9.77 -6.92
CA ILE A 221 9.72 -10.09 -7.17
C ILE A 221 10.47 -8.85 -7.65
N ALA A 222 9.96 -8.18 -8.67
CA ALA A 222 10.61 -7.01 -9.26
C ALA A 222 10.77 -5.89 -8.22
N SER A 223 9.70 -5.55 -7.51
CA SER A 223 9.72 -4.51 -6.47
C SER A 223 10.63 -4.87 -5.30
N ARG A 224 10.65 -6.13 -4.87
CA ARG A 224 11.56 -6.60 -3.83
C ARG A 224 13.03 -6.44 -4.21
N LEU A 225 13.40 -6.86 -5.40
CA LEU A 225 14.78 -6.75 -5.87
C LEU A 225 15.18 -5.28 -6.08
N LEU A 226 14.27 -4.46 -6.60
CA LEU A 226 14.45 -3.02 -6.70
C LEU A 226 14.68 -2.39 -5.32
N PHE A 227 13.87 -2.76 -4.33
CA PHE A 227 13.99 -2.31 -2.94
C PHE A 227 15.35 -2.69 -2.34
N ILE A 228 15.77 -3.95 -2.49
CA ILE A 228 17.10 -4.41 -2.01
C ILE A 228 18.20 -3.61 -2.68
N ARG A 229 18.12 -3.42 -3.99
CA ARG A 229 19.11 -2.65 -4.74
C ARG A 229 19.28 -1.22 -4.23
N ARG A 230 18.16 -0.57 -3.87
CA ARG A 230 18.11 0.85 -3.50
C ARG A 230 18.41 1.12 -2.03
N ARG A 231 17.99 0.21 -1.16
CA ARG A 231 18.01 0.42 0.30
C ARG A 231 19.19 -0.26 1.01
N TYR A 232 19.85 -1.17 0.34
CA TYR A 232 20.98 -1.91 0.92
C TYR A 232 22.24 -1.74 0.08
N SER A 233 23.41 -1.80 0.74
CA SER A 233 24.73 -1.71 0.11
C SER A 233 25.69 -2.76 0.67
N GLY A 234 26.82 -2.95 0.04
CA GLY A 234 27.88 -3.85 0.53
C GLY A 234 27.39 -5.25 0.88
N VAL A 235 27.82 -5.76 2.02
CA VAL A 235 27.51 -7.11 2.52
C VAL A 235 26.01 -7.30 2.79
N GLU A 236 25.34 -6.28 3.35
CA GLU A 236 23.89 -6.34 3.60
C GLU A 236 23.10 -6.63 2.32
N LYS A 237 23.48 -5.98 1.23
CA LYS A 237 22.83 -6.20 -0.08
C LYS A 237 22.98 -7.64 -0.56
N VAL A 238 24.21 -8.18 -0.44
CA VAL A 238 24.48 -9.58 -0.83
C VAL A 238 23.65 -10.53 0.03
N MET A 239 23.62 -10.32 1.35
CA MET A 239 22.82 -11.15 2.27
C MET A 239 21.33 -11.11 1.91
N CYS A 240 20.77 -9.94 1.65
CA CYS A 240 19.37 -9.78 1.25
C CYS A 240 19.05 -10.45 -0.09
N LEU A 241 19.97 -10.38 -1.07
CA LEU A 241 19.80 -11.08 -2.35
C LEU A 241 19.85 -12.60 -2.16
N CYS A 242 20.82 -13.12 -1.40
CA CYS A 242 20.91 -14.55 -1.07
C CYS A 242 19.65 -15.05 -0.34
N ALA A 243 19.17 -14.29 0.65
CA ALA A 243 17.92 -14.61 1.37
C ALA A 243 16.66 -14.57 0.46
N SER A 244 16.76 -13.97 -0.72
CA SER A 244 15.68 -13.94 -1.69
C SER A 244 15.60 -15.21 -2.55
N ILE A 245 16.69 -15.96 -2.68
CA ILE A 245 16.79 -17.13 -3.56
C ILE A 245 15.75 -18.22 -3.22
N PRO A 246 15.54 -18.63 -1.95
CA PRO A 246 14.53 -19.64 -1.63
C PRO A 246 13.11 -19.22 -2.04
N HIS A 247 12.79 -17.93 -1.86
CA HIS A 247 11.49 -17.42 -2.26
C HIS A 247 11.33 -17.41 -3.78
N LEU A 248 12.36 -16.97 -4.52
CA LEU A 248 12.35 -17.01 -5.99
C LEU A 248 12.21 -18.45 -6.52
N ALA A 249 12.91 -19.40 -5.91
CA ALA A 249 12.79 -20.81 -6.24
C ALA A 249 11.38 -21.35 -5.95
N LEU A 250 10.80 -21.02 -4.80
CA LEU A 250 9.44 -21.43 -4.44
C LEU A 250 8.42 -20.86 -5.43
N VAL A 251 8.48 -19.57 -5.76
CA VAL A 251 7.59 -18.94 -6.75
C VAL A 251 7.77 -19.61 -8.12
N GLY A 252 9.00 -19.88 -8.54
CA GLY A 252 9.28 -20.64 -9.77
C GLY A 252 8.62 -22.01 -9.76
N LEU A 253 8.79 -22.78 -8.69
CA LEU A 253 8.23 -24.13 -8.57
C LEU A 253 6.70 -24.15 -8.47
N THR A 254 6.10 -23.26 -7.70
CA THR A 254 4.63 -23.21 -7.50
C THR A 254 3.88 -22.73 -8.73
N ASN A 255 4.54 -21.98 -9.61
CA ASN A 255 3.93 -21.48 -10.85
C ASN A 255 4.33 -22.31 -12.08
N LEU A 256 5.14 -23.37 -11.95
CA LEU A 256 5.54 -24.23 -13.06
C LEU A 256 4.37 -24.72 -13.94
N PRO A 257 3.21 -25.14 -13.39
CA PRO A 257 2.09 -25.58 -14.20
C PRO A 257 1.43 -24.45 -15.01
N ASP A 258 1.50 -23.22 -14.48
CA ASP A 258 0.84 -22.03 -15.01
C ASP A 258 1.83 -21.02 -15.62
N LEU A 259 3.11 -21.39 -15.75
CA LEU A 259 4.15 -20.51 -16.30
C LEU A 259 3.90 -20.34 -17.82
N PRO A 260 3.22 -19.24 -18.22
CA PRO A 260 3.00 -19.01 -19.65
C PRO A 260 4.33 -18.78 -20.38
N ASN A 261 5.40 -18.37 -19.66
CA ASN A 261 6.71 -18.17 -20.26
C ASN A 261 7.80 -18.01 -19.18
N PRO A 262 8.86 -18.87 -19.14
CA PRO A 262 10.03 -18.72 -18.26
C PRO A 262 10.72 -17.34 -18.39
N ARG A 263 10.55 -16.68 -19.53
CA ARG A 263 11.06 -15.32 -19.76
C ARG A 263 10.45 -14.29 -18.81
N LEU A 264 9.24 -14.53 -18.28
CA LEU A 264 8.59 -13.60 -17.37
C LEU A 264 9.28 -13.55 -16.00
N LEU A 265 9.72 -14.70 -15.46
CA LEU A 265 10.50 -14.72 -14.23
C LEU A 265 11.85 -14.02 -14.42
N TRP A 266 12.53 -14.30 -15.55
CA TRP A 266 13.76 -13.62 -15.92
C TRP A 266 13.56 -12.10 -16.05
N ASN A 267 12.49 -11.66 -16.69
CA ASN A 267 12.16 -10.25 -16.84
C ASN A 267 11.89 -9.59 -15.48
N ALA A 268 11.18 -10.25 -14.55
CA ALA A 268 10.97 -9.74 -13.20
C ALA A 268 12.31 -9.53 -12.45
N ILE A 269 13.21 -10.50 -12.55
CA ILE A 269 14.55 -10.41 -11.96
C ILE A 269 15.35 -9.29 -12.63
N ARG A 270 15.34 -9.22 -13.95
CA ARG A 270 16.04 -8.16 -14.70
C ARG A 270 15.51 -6.77 -14.32
N THR A 271 14.20 -6.56 -14.36
CA THR A 271 13.55 -5.31 -13.97
C THR A 271 13.93 -4.91 -12.55
N GLY A 272 13.87 -5.82 -11.59
CA GLY A 272 14.26 -5.55 -10.21
C GLY A 272 15.75 -5.20 -10.06
N LEU A 273 16.64 -5.89 -10.78
CA LEU A 273 18.08 -5.67 -10.68
C LEU A 273 18.59 -4.48 -11.49
N THR A 274 17.98 -4.15 -12.62
CA THR A 274 18.43 -3.07 -13.52
C THR A 274 17.59 -1.81 -13.40
N GLY A 275 16.31 -1.93 -13.01
CA GLY A 275 15.32 -0.86 -13.07
C GLY A 275 14.75 -0.67 -14.49
N ASP A 276 15.08 -1.58 -15.42
CA ASP A 276 14.59 -1.53 -16.80
C ASP A 276 13.23 -2.23 -16.90
N THR A 277 12.17 -1.46 -17.10
CA THR A 277 10.79 -1.92 -17.22
C THR A 277 10.42 -2.37 -18.66
N SER A 278 11.34 -2.32 -19.61
CA SER A 278 11.06 -2.67 -21.02
C SER A 278 10.60 -4.13 -21.24
N GLY A 279 10.79 -5.00 -20.25
CA GLY A 279 10.34 -6.39 -20.24
C GLY A 279 9.12 -6.66 -19.36
N GLU A 280 8.51 -5.63 -18.81
CA GLU A 280 7.23 -5.82 -18.10
C GLU A 280 6.21 -6.43 -19.06
N PRO A 281 5.43 -7.46 -18.61
CA PRO A 281 4.30 -7.91 -19.39
C PRO A 281 3.48 -6.66 -19.71
N ALA A 282 3.16 -6.49 -21.01
CA ALA A 282 2.46 -5.32 -21.52
C ALA A 282 1.44 -4.91 -20.46
N ARG A 283 1.45 -3.64 -20.06
CA ARG A 283 0.42 -3.10 -19.16
C ARG A 283 -0.86 -3.59 -19.78
N MET A 284 -1.44 -4.69 -19.24
CA MET A 284 -2.52 -5.39 -19.92
C MET A 284 -3.56 -4.32 -20.20
N SER A 285 -3.54 -3.83 -21.43
CA SER A 285 -4.69 -3.20 -22.02
C SER A 285 -5.82 -4.21 -21.75
N CYS A 286 -6.84 -3.76 -21.09
CA CYS A 286 -8.06 -4.54 -20.90
C CYS A 286 -8.81 -4.58 -22.24
N ASP A 287 -8.12 -5.09 -23.27
CA ASP A 287 -8.69 -5.41 -24.57
C ASP A 287 -8.81 -6.94 -24.61
N THR A 288 -9.85 -7.45 -23.99
CA THR A 288 -10.77 -8.52 -24.43
C THR A 288 -11.86 -8.71 -23.37
#